data_77a98acea29ec2d68b217d410d8373ac
#
_entry.id   77a98acea29ec2d68b217d410d8373ac
#
_cell.length_a   1.000
_cell.length_b   1.000
_cell.length_c   1.000
_cell.angle_alpha   90.00
_cell.angle_beta   90.00
_cell.angle_gamma   90.00
#
_symmetry.space_group_name_H-M   'P 1'
#
loop_
_entity.id
_entity.type
_entity.pdbx_description
1 polymer ?
#
loop_
_entity_poly.entity_id
_entity_poly.type
_entity_poly.pdbx_seq_one_letter_code
_entity_poly.pdbx_strand_id
1 'polypeptide(L)'
;MKRTNLITLLLFVLCLALLPAGFAAADEAEHEPVTLMDAQRDYRELLKILDEQYPEVNIEILPYRGGNMSAFCKQQAETGIMPDIYSTTRAWDDALLKADLVDLSQFPVTELYNAARLQEYSIDGGIYLLPFDFSITGILCNKSLLDRNGIEIPTSFAQLRDETIPALKEKGIKISNVLLDLPGSAFNYFFNVGSTMFMNNVKGRAWRNAFTDNSSDTFASGNEDIQAVVDYFREWIDCGMLNYDPEISYDHSSTLDDFTEGNTAFLVGTIKRFTQNEDGTGDQYILLPWLSEDGENNTYITSPVRFYGLNKSLLEPGNEQKLEDALHFLEVLSTNEGYLAMNGEQSTNMCSIKDFELSEDSPYAEAMEAVGKGFSMNLIYTGWESYLVPFGEAARSWIKGEITGEEAIAILDETKKTVQAQGGATVYATATERLDTVQAAQLCGQMFMEATGADAALISYNVYYPEVHALWENSTGANGAVLPGGMTDEYITIFLPTGWYGTLKTWTATGKEIAEMAAAGTDTRDTGVRYPYVYMSADGQPLAEDETYTVVICGNDKGADETLGLTDTGIVGLDAAKAYLEKVGEVSSATLDESLVLSKGFSED
;
A
#
# COMPACT_ATOMS: atom_id res chain seq x y z
N MET A 1 1.59 -13.66 50.29
CA MET A 1 0.62 -13.77 49.20
C MET A 1 1.35 -14.19 47.94
N LYS A 2 1.77 -15.45 47.82
CA LYS A 2 2.43 -16.03 46.60
C LYS A 2 2.27 -17.55 46.66
N ARG A 3 1.05 -18.09 46.59
CA ARG A 3 0.81 -19.53 46.52
C ARG A 3 -0.53 -19.93 45.85
N THR A 4 -1.29 -18.98 45.29
CA THR A 4 -2.63 -19.29 44.78
C THR A 4 -2.68 -19.39 43.25
N ASN A 5 -1.68 -18.91 42.51
CA ASN A 5 -1.70 -18.90 41.03
C ASN A 5 -1.07 -20.13 40.38
N LEU A 6 -0.48 -21.05 41.18
CA LEU A 6 0.15 -22.26 40.63
C LEU A 6 -0.82 -23.46 40.54
N ILE A 7 -1.97 -23.38 41.22
CA ILE A 7 -2.96 -24.48 41.28
C ILE A 7 -3.97 -24.34 40.14
N THR A 8 -4.22 -23.17 39.64
CA THR A 8 -5.15 -22.93 38.50
C THR A 8 -4.54 -23.35 37.18
N LEU A 9 -3.22 -23.20 37.02
CA LEU A 9 -2.53 -23.66 35.79
C LEU A 9 -2.37 -25.19 35.69
N LEU A 10 -2.33 -25.89 36.86
CA LEU A 10 -2.22 -27.36 36.87
C LEU A 10 -3.56 -28.08 36.67
N LEU A 11 -4.69 -27.39 36.84
CA LEU A 11 -6.02 -27.98 36.62
C LEU A 11 -6.44 -27.90 35.15
N PHE A 12 -5.87 -27.00 34.34
CA PHE A 12 -6.13 -26.94 32.91
C PHE A 12 -5.36 -28.01 32.11
N VAL A 13 -4.19 -28.44 32.58
CA VAL A 13 -3.37 -29.48 31.94
C VAL A 13 -3.83 -30.90 32.28
N LEU A 14 -4.64 -31.09 33.33
CA LEU A 14 -5.08 -32.44 33.75
C LEU A 14 -6.45 -32.87 33.21
N CYS A 15 -7.21 -31.99 32.56
CA CYS A 15 -8.49 -32.33 31.93
C CYS A 15 -8.36 -32.81 30.48
N LEU A 16 -7.17 -32.77 29.87
CA LEU A 16 -6.94 -33.21 28.48
C LEU A 16 -6.49 -34.67 28.34
N ALA A 17 -6.46 -35.46 29.42
CA ALA A 17 -5.87 -36.82 29.41
C ALA A 17 -6.86 -37.98 29.56
N LEU A 18 -8.18 -37.77 29.51
CA LEU A 18 -9.16 -38.88 29.63
C LEU A 18 -10.38 -38.67 28.69
N LEU A 19 -10.15 -38.76 27.40
CA LEU A 19 -11.25 -39.10 26.48
C LEU A 19 -10.88 -40.36 25.68
N PRO A 20 -11.79 -41.33 25.56
CA PRO A 20 -11.51 -42.55 24.85
C PRO A 20 -11.44 -42.33 23.34
N ALA A 21 -10.43 -42.88 22.70
CA ALA A 21 -10.27 -42.90 21.25
C ALA A 21 -11.49 -43.55 20.56
N GLY A 22 -12.40 -42.73 20.14
CA GLY A 22 -13.41 -43.07 19.14
C GLY A 22 -13.14 -42.16 17.95
N PHE A 23 -12.43 -42.69 16.95
CA PHE A 23 -12.32 -42.07 15.65
C PHE A 23 -13.72 -42.07 15.01
N ALA A 24 -14.48 -41.01 15.24
CA ALA A 24 -15.43 -40.52 14.26
C ALA A 24 -14.68 -39.40 13.52
N ALA A 25 -14.49 -39.56 12.22
CA ALA A 25 -14.18 -38.43 11.36
C ALA A 25 -15.35 -37.44 11.57
N ALA A 26 -15.13 -36.44 12.39
CA ALA A 26 -15.93 -35.22 12.33
C ALA A 26 -15.57 -34.59 10.97
N ASP A 27 -16.54 -34.37 10.12
CA ASP A 27 -16.41 -33.33 9.12
C ASP A 27 -15.93 -32.07 9.90
N GLU A 28 -14.67 -31.69 9.74
CA GLU A 28 -14.18 -30.40 10.19
C GLU A 28 -15.03 -29.40 9.44
N ALA A 29 -15.90 -28.72 10.17
CA ALA A 29 -16.66 -27.62 9.61
C ALA A 29 -15.61 -26.62 9.12
N GLU A 30 -15.46 -26.49 7.81
CA GLU A 30 -14.64 -25.46 7.19
C GLU A 30 -15.07 -24.13 7.80
N HIS A 31 -14.24 -23.55 8.68
CA HIS A 31 -14.51 -22.22 9.21
C HIS A 31 -14.24 -21.19 8.10
N GLU A 32 -14.96 -20.07 8.17
CA GLU A 32 -14.75 -18.99 7.21
C GLU A 32 -13.26 -18.56 7.18
N PRO A 33 -12.67 -18.33 6.00
CA PRO A 33 -11.29 -17.91 5.88
C PRO A 33 -11.06 -16.55 6.54
N VAL A 34 -9.85 -16.34 7.02
CA VAL A 34 -9.39 -15.00 7.44
C VAL A 34 -9.10 -14.17 6.20
N THR A 35 -9.73 -13.02 6.09
CA THR A 35 -9.57 -12.12 4.95
C THR A 35 -8.38 -11.19 5.15
N LEU A 36 -7.48 -11.12 4.15
CA LEU A 36 -6.40 -10.14 4.07
C LEU A 36 -6.56 -9.32 2.80
N MET A 37 -6.61 -7.99 2.92
CA MET A 37 -6.60 -7.11 1.75
C MET A 37 -5.25 -6.46 1.57
N ASP A 38 -4.65 -6.60 0.39
CA ASP A 38 -3.37 -5.99 0.05
C ASP A 38 -3.22 -5.62 -1.43
N ALA A 39 -2.31 -4.68 -1.70
CA ALA A 39 -1.97 -4.25 -3.04
C ALA A 39 -0.89 -5.15 -3.66
N GLN A 40 -1.29 -5.93 -4.66
CA GLN A 40 -0.43 -6.63 -5.64
C GLN A 40 0.87 -7.26 -5.09
N ARG A 41 0.85 -7.85 -3.90
CA ARG A 41 1.97 -8.64 -3.39
C ARG A 41 1.77 -10.12 -3.64
N ASP A 42 2.87 -10.81 -3.86
CA ASP A 42 2.90 -12.26 -4.01
C ASP A 42 3.05 -12.91 -2.63
N TYR A 43 1.99 -13.52 -2.14
CA TYR A 43 1.95 -14.21 -0.85
C TYR A 43 2.23 -15.71 -0.98
N ARG A 44 2.46 -16.26 -2.18
CA ARG A 44 2.56 -17.70 -2.41
C ARG A 44 3.59 -18.41 -1.55
N GLU A 45 4.80 -17.87 -1.48
CA GLU A 45 5.87 -18.48 -0.69
C GLU A 45 5.58 -18.37 0.82
N LEU A 46 5.00 -17.25 1.26
CA LEU A 46 4.58 -17.08 2.67
C LEU A 46 3.46 -18.05 3.04
N LEU A 47 2.47 -18.22 2.17
CA LEU A 47 1.35 -19.14 2.42
C LEU A 47 1.80 -20.60 2.44
N LYS A 48 2.82 -20.99 1.67
CA LYS A 48 3.44 -22.33 1.80
C LYS A 48 4.07 -22.53 3.17
N ILE A 49 4.82 -21.56 3.66
CA ILE A 49 5.44 -21.63 4.99
C ILE A 49 4.35 -21.71 6.06
N LEU A 50 3.27 -20.94 5.90
CA LEU A 50 2.12 -20.96 6.80
C LEU A 50 1.45 -22.35 6.81
N ASP A 51 1.16 -22.92 5.64
CA ASP A 51 0.56 -24.24 5.50
C ASP A 51 1.43 -25.37 6.08
N GLU A 52 2.76 -25.29 5.95
CA GLU A 52 3.69 -26.23 6.55
C GLU A 52 3.70 -26.17 8.09
N GLN A 53 3.50 -24.99 8.69
CA GLN A 53 3.54 -24.78 10.13
C GLN A 53 2.15 -24.88 10.77
N TYR A 54 1.12 -24.41 10.08
CA TYR A 54 -0.26 -24.28 10.54
C TYR A 54 -1.24 -24.68 9.42
N PRO A 55 -1.36 -25.97 9.08
CA PRO A 55 -2.16 -26.44 7.94
C PRO A 55 -3.67 -26.18 8.07
N GLU A 56 -4.14 -25.85 9.26
CA GLU A 56 -5.54 -25.48 9.52
C GLU A 56 -5.85 -24.03 9.21
N VAL A 57 -4.84 -23.16 9.05
CA VAL A 57 -5.02 -21.73 8.81
C VAL A 57 -5.39 -21.48 7.35
N ASN A 58 -6.53 -20.83 7.15
CA ASN A 58 -7.03 -20.47 5.83
C ASN A 58 -7.07 -18.95 5.66
N ILE A 59 -6.23 -18.42 4.76
CA ILE A 59 -6.16 -16.98 4.45
C ILE A 59 -6.70 -16.72 3.06
N GLU A 60 -7.72 -15.88 2.95
CA GLU A 60 -8.21 -15.36 1.67
C GLU A 60 -7.59 -13.99 1.37
N ILE A 61 -6.78 -13.91 0.33
CA ILE A 61 -6.19 -12.66 -0.12
C ILE A 61 -7.19 -11.89 -0.98
N LEU A 62 -7.59 -10.70 -0.53
CA LEU A 62 -8.44 -9.77 -1.27
C LEU A 62 -7.52 -8.71 -1.93
N PRO A 63 -7.30 -8.77 -3.25
CA PRO A 63 -6.37 -7.84 -3.90
C PRO A 63 -6.96 -6.44 -3.97
N TYR A 64 -6.18 -5.44 -3.56
CA TYR A 64 -6.48 -4.03 -3.72
C TYR A 64 -5.96 -3.52 -5.07
N ARG A 65 -6.83 -2.93 -5.89
CA ARG A 65 -6.51 -2.40 -7.22
C ARG A 65 -6.50 -0.87 -7.32
N GLY A 66 -6.82 -0.19 -6.23
CA GLY A 66 -6.89 1.27 -6.22
C GLY A 66 -5.52 1.94 -6.29
N GLY A 67 -5.53 3.24 -6.56
CA GLY A 67 -4.32 4.06 -6.63
C GLY A 67 -3.81 4.57 -5.29
N ASN A 68 -4.64 4.54 -4.23
CA ASN A 68 -4.31 5.10 -2.92
C ASN A 68 -4.81 4.21 -1.77
N MET A 69 -3.96 3.27 -1.38
CA MET A 69 -4.25 2.32 -0.29
C MET A 69 -4.61 3.03 1.03
N SER A 70 -3.93 4.12 1.38
CA SER A 70 -4.19 4.82 2.64
C SER A 70 -5.55 5.50 2.66
N ALA A 71 -5.96 6.14 1.56
CA ALA A 71 -7.30 6.72 1.44
C ALA A 71 -8.37 5.64 1.49
N PHE A 72 -8.15 4.54 0.80
CA PHE A 72 -9.03 3.37 0.84
C PHE A 72 -9.20 2.84 2.26
N CYS A 73 -8.12 2.59 2.97
CA CYS A 73 -8.17 2.08 4.34
C CYS A 73 -8.95 3.02 5.29
N LYS A 74 -8.78 4.34 5.14
CA LYS A 74 -9.56 5.30 5.91
C LYS A 74 -11.05 5.21 5.60
N GLN A 75 -11.43 5.18 4.33
CA GLN A 75 -12.83 5.06 3.92
C GLN A 75 -13.46 3.76 4.42
N GLN A 76 -12.70 2.67 4.39
CA GLN A 76 -13.14 1.38 4.92
C GLN A 76 -13.42 1.46 6.42
N ALA A 77 -12.51 2.03 7.20
CA ALA A 77 -12.70 2.24 8.63
C ALA A 77 -13.94 3.13 8.90
N GLU A 78 -14.11 4.23 8.14
CA GLU A 78 -15.29 5.12 8.25
C GLU A 78 -16.62 4.42 7.92
N THR A 79 -16.62 3.43 7.06
CA THR A 79 -17.84 2.71 6.60
C THR A 79 -18.05 1.36 7.25
N GLY A 80 -17.11 0.91 8.09
CA GLY A 80 -17.17 -0.37 8.80
C GLY A 80 -16.79 -1.59 7.96
N ILE A 81 -16.30 -1.39 6.74
CA ILE A 81 -15.81 -2.49 5.89
C ILE A 81 -14.32 -2.68 6.14
N MET A 82 -13.95 -3.58 7.02
CA MET A 82 -12.56 -3.92 7.27
C MET A 82 -12.32 -5.41 7.03
N PRO A 83 -11.23 -5.79 6.34
CA PRO A 83 -10.79 -7.19 6.32
C PRO A 83 -10.36 -7.62 7.72
N ASP A 84 -10.23 -8.92 7.96
CA ASP A 84 -9.74 -9.44 9.24
C ASP A 84 -8.29 -9.01 9.48
N ILE A 85 -7.44 -9.10 8.47
CA ILE A 85 -6.08 -8.57 8.48
C ILE A 85 -6.02 -7.31 7.60
N TYR A 86 -5.64 -6.22 8.22
CA TYR A 86 -5.52 -4.92 7.59
C TYR A 86 -4.09 -4.69 7.13
N SER A 87 -3.90 -4.44 5.84
CA SER A 87 -2.60 -4.07 5.26
C SER A 87 -2.66 -2.64 4.74
N THR A 88 -1.67 -1.82 5.07
CA THR A 88 -1.63 -0.41 4.66
C THR A 88 -0.21 0.13 4.63
N THR A 89 0.00 1.23 3.91
CA THR A 89 1.22 2.04 4.00
C THR A 89 1.23 2.94 5.24
N ARG A 90 0.13 3.28 5.81
CA ARG A 90 -0.23 3.85 7.12
C ARG A 90 -1.64 4.42 7.01
N ALA A 91 -2.48 4.12 7.99
CA ALA A 91 -3.65 4.95 8.23
C ALA A 91 -3.24 6.09 9.20
N TRP A 92 -3.67 7.29 8.94
CA TRP A 92 -3.23 8.52 9.58
C TRP A 92 -4.26 9.15 10.49
N ASP A 93 -5.31 8.44 10.82
CA ASP A 93 -6.27 8.85 11.84
C ASP A 93 -6.12 7.94 13.05
N ASP A 94 -5.40 8.45 14.06
CA ASP A 94 -5.12 7.70 15.28
C ASP A 94 -6.41 7.28 16.00
N ALA A 95 -7.48 8.08 15.90
CA ALA A 95 -8.76 7.75 16.51
C ALA A 95 -9.44 6.58 15.81
N LEU A 96 -9.41 6.55 14.47
CA LEU A 96 -9.93 5.42 13.69
C LEU A 96 -9.13 4.16 13.94
N LEU A 97 -7.78 4.23 13.93
CA LEU A 97 -6.94 3.07 14.23
C LEU A 97 -7.27 2.45 15.59
N LYS A 98 -7.43 3.28 16.62
CA LYS A 98 -7.81 2.83 17.97
C LYS A 98 -9.23 2.29 18.05
N ALA A 99 -10.15 2.82 17.24
CA ALA A 99 -11.54 2.37 17.22
C ALA A 99 -11.68 1.00 16.56
N ASP A 100 -10.97 0.77 15.44
CA ASP A 100 -11.24 -0.32 14.52
C ASP A 100 -10.21 -1.44 14.56
N LEU A 101 -9.02 -1.22 15.13
CA LEU A 101 -7.96 -2.22 15.19
C LEU A 101 -7.73 -2.77 16.61
N VAL A 102 -7.22 -3.99 16.63
CA VAL A 102 -6.77 -4.66 17.86
C VAL A 102 -5.50 -3.99 18.38
N ASP A 103 -5.42 -3.74 19.68
CA ASP A 103 -4.15 -3.38 20.32
C ASP A 103 -3.24 -4.62 20.42
N LEU A 104 -2.30 -4.72 19.48
CA LEU A 104 -1.37 -5.84 19.38
C LEU A 104 -0.31 -5.87 20.49
N SER A 105 -0.16 -4.79 21.29
CA SER A 105 0.76 -4.77 22.43
C SER A 105 0.46 -5.86 23.48
N GLN A 106 -0.73 -6.46 23.40
CA GLN A 106 -1.17 -7.55 24.28
C GLN A 106 -0.76 -8.94 23.76
N PHE A 107 -0.18 -9.04 22.56
CA PHE A 107 0.14 -10.30 21.89
C PHE A 107 1.65 -10.47 21.70
N PRO A 108 2.16 -11.72 21.77
CA PRO A 108 3.59 -12.01 21.65
C PRO A 108 4.23 -11.57 20.32
N VAL A 109 3.46 -11.44 19.25
CA VAL A 109 3.96 -11.04 17.92
C VAL A 109 4.73 -9.71 17.96
N THR A 110 4.38 -8.78 18.85
CA THR A 110 5.13 -7.52 19.00
C THR A 110 6.55 -7.72 19.52
N GLU A 111 6.82 -8.81 20.24
CA GLU A 111 8.16 -9.13 20.73
C GLU A 111 9.15 -9.48 19.61
N LEU A 112 8.65 -9.77 18.40
CA LEU A 112 9.45 -10.07 17.21
C LEU A 112 10.00 -8.82 16.53
N TYR A 113 9.51 -7.64 16.87
CA TYR A 113 9.86 -6.38 16.24
C TYR A 113 10.88 -5.55 17.03
N ASN A 114 11.63 -4.70 16.32
CA ASN A 114 12.49 -3.72 16.95
C ASN A 114 11.66 -2.72 17.77
N ALA A 115 11.98 -2.59 19.04
CA ALA A 115 11.20 -1.77 19.99
C ALA A 115 11.13 -0.29 19.58
N ALA A 116 12.21 0.27 18.99
CA ALA A 116 12.22 1.66 18.55
C ALA A 116 11.26 1.86 17.36
N ARG A 117 11.17 0.87 16.46
CA ARG A 117 10.23 0.90 15.33
C ARG A 117 8.77 0.79 15.81
N LEU A 118 8.47 -0.09 16.76
CA LEU A 118 7.14 -0.17 17.34
C LEU A 118 6.77 1.15 18.05
N GLN A 119 7.70 1.72 18.80
CA GLN A 119 7.45 2.97 19.51
C GLN A 119 7.21 4.15 18.57
N GLU A 120 7.86 4.19 17.43
CA GLU A 120 7.65 5.24 16.42
C GLU A 120 6.19 5.30 15.92
N TYR A 121 5.52 4.15 15.88
CA TYR A 121 4.14 4.01 15.40
C TYR A 121 3.12 3.75 16.51
N SER A 122 3.55 3.78 17.78
CA SER A 122 2.64 3.59 18.91
C SER A 122 1.69 4.79 19.04
N ILE A 123 0.46 4.50 19.44
CA ILE A 123 -0.58 5.50 19.72
C ILE A 123 -0.97 5.34 21.19
N ASP A 124 -0.69 6.34 22.01
CA ASP A 124 -0.92 6.33 23.46
C ASP A 124 -0.36 5.07 24.18
N GLY A 125 0.72 4.51 23.64
CA GLY A 125 1.38 3.30 24.13
C GLY A 125 0.82 1.97 23.62
N GLY A 126 -0.28 1.98 22.87
CA GLY A 126 -0.81 0.81 22.15
C GLY A 126 -0.14 0.63 20.78
N ILE A 127 -0.14 -0.60 20.28
CA ILE A 127 0.38 -0.97 18.96
C ILE A 127 -0.79 -1.50 18.11
N TYR A 128 -1.25 -0.70 17.17
CA TYR A 128 -2.38 -1.04 16.29
C TYR A 128 -1.93 -1.50 14.91
N LEU A 129 -0.70 -1.14 14.51
CA LEU A 129 -0.09 -1.53 13.25
C LEU A 129 1.33 -2.04 13.49
N LEU A 130 1.65 -3.22 12.98
CA LEU A 130 3.01 -3.77 12.96
C LEU A 130 3.76 -3.20 11.76
N PRO A 131 4.86 -2.47 11.95
CA PRO A 131 5.68 -1.94 10.86
C PRO A 131 6.51 -3.08 10.26
N PHE A 132 6.06 -3.66 9.15
CA PHE A 132 6.71 -4.83 8.56
C PHE A 132 8.00 -4.47 7.85
N ASP A 133 7.91 -3.62 6.83
CA ASP A 133 9.05 -3.20 6.04
C ASP A 133 9.02 -1.71 5.69
N PHE A 134 10.19 -1.17 5.36
CA PHE A 134 10.36 0.24 5.02
C PHE A 134 11.55 0.43 4.09
N SER A 135 11.54 1.51 3.32
CA SER A 135 12.70 1.98 2.57
C SER A 135 13.44 3.08 3.33
N ILE A 136 14.73 3.22 3.09
CA ILE A 136 15.54 4.32 3.62
C ILE A 136 16.00 5.18 2.44
N THR A 137 15.77 6.48 2.53
CA THR A 137 16.27 7.46 1.60
C THR A 137 17.13 8.49 2.32
N GLY A 138 18.06 9.06 1.59
CA GLY A 138 18.94 10.10 2.08
C GLY A 138 19.61 10.83 0.93
N ILE A 139 20.73 11.45 1.22
CA ILE A 139 21.60 12.10 0.24
C ILE A 139 22.63 11.08 -0.24
N LEU A 140 22.50 10.64 -1.49
CA LEU A 140 23.53 9.83 -2.16
C LEU A 140 24.75 10.69 -2.42
N CYS A 141 25.92 10.22 -2.03
CA CYS A 141 27.19 10.87 -2.24
C CYS A 141 28.11 9.99 -3.08
N ASN A 142 28.63 10.53 -4.19
CA ASN A 142 29.70 9.88 -4.93
C ASN A 142 31.03 10.03 -4.17
N LYS A 143 31.30 9.07 -3.29
CA LYS A 143 32.51 9.06 -2.45
C LYS A 143 33.79 9.08 -3.28
N SER A 144 33.85 8.28 -4.35
CA SER A 144 35.04 8.23 -5.21
C SER A 144 35.33 9.56 -5.89
N LEU A 145 34.27 10.32 -6.26
CA LEU A 145 34.43 11.66 -6.84
C LEU A 145 35.02 12.64 -5.82
N LEU A 146 34.55 12.61 -4.58
CA LEU A 146 35.08 13.47 -3.51
C LEU A 146 36.53 13.08 -3.18
N ASP A 147 36.80 11.79 -2.96
CA ASP A 147 38.14 11.27 -2.60
C ASP A 147 39.22 11.66 -3.64
N ARG A 148 38.95 11.42 -4.95
CA ARG A 148 39.90 11.74 -6.03
C ARG A 148 40.19 13.24 -6.18
N ASN A 149 39.31 14.06 -5.63
CA ASN A 149 39.47 15.51 -5.62
C ASN A 149 39.95 16.07 -4.28
N GLY A 150 40.17 15.22 -3.27
CA GLY A 150 40.63 15.63 -1.94
C GLY A 150 39.60 16.47 -1.20
N ILE A 151 38.30 16.18 -1.40
CA ILE A 151 37.17 16.85 -0.75
C ILE A 151 36.65 15.92 0.34
N GLU A 152 36.51 16.42 1.55
CA GLU A 152 35.94 15.65 2.67
C GLU A 152 34.45 15.44 2.53
N ILE A 153 33.96 14.28 2.98
CA ILE A 153 32.54 13.96 3.05
C ILE A 153 31.91 14.82 4.15
N PRO A 154 30.86 15.61 3.85
CA PRO A 154 30.29 16.48 4.86
C PRO A 154 29.50 15.68 5.91
N THR A 155 29.70 16.06 7.17
CA THR A 155 29.01 15.49 8.35
C THR A 155 27.99 16.45 8.96
N SER A 156 27.94 17.71 8.49
CA SER A 156 26.98 18.73 8.88
C SER A 156 26.61 19.60 7.68
N PHE A 157 25.48 20.30 7.78
CA PHE A 157 25.08 21.24 6.73
C PHE A 157 26.05 22.44 6.66
N ALA A 158 26.55 22.93 7.79
CA ALA A 158 27.58 23.98 7.80
C ALA A 158 28.80 23.55 6.99
N GLN A 159 29.32 22.34 7.19
CA GLN A 159 30.45 21.82 6.41
C GLN A 159 30.10 21.66 4.93
N LEU A 160 28.89 21.15 4.60
CA LEU A 160 28.42 21.03 3.22
C LEU A 160 28.39 22.41 2.54
N ARG A 161 27.76 23.40 3.17
CA ARG A 161 27.57 24.76 2.64
C ARG A 161 28.87 25.54 2.52
N ASP A 162 29.68 25.54 3.58
CA ASP A 162 30.80 26.47 3.73
C ASP A 162 32.14 25.90 3.24
N GLU A 163 32.28 24.57 3.11
CA GLU A 163 33.53 23.90 2.72
C GLU A 163 33.37 23.02 1.47
N THR A 164 32.44 22.03 1.51
CA THR A 164 32.33 21.02 0.46
C THR A 164 31.86 21.63 -0.87
N ILE A 165 30.77 22.40 -0.84
CA ILE A 165 30.20 23.03 -2.05
C ILE A 165 31.16 24.06 -2.67
N PRO A 166 31.82 24.95 -1.93
CA PRO A 166 32.85 25.83 -2.49
C PRO A 166 34.00 25.04 -3.14
N ALA A 167 34.49 23.95 -2.52
CA ALA A 167 35.55 23.12 -3.09
C ALA A 167 35.11 22.44 -4.41
N LEU A 168 33.87 21.95 -4.49
CA LEU A 168 33.30 21.41 -5.73
C LEU A 168 33.22 22.48 -6.84
N LYS A 169 32.74 23.68 -6.50
CA LYS A 169 32.67 24.82 -7.43
C LYS A 169 34.02 25.21 -7.96
N GLU A 170 35.05 25.30 -7.09
CA GLU A 170 36.42 25.61 -7.49
C GLU A 170 36.99 24.63 -8.52
N LYS A 171 36.63 23.35 -8.37
CA LYS A 171 37.05 22.27 -9.27
C LYS A 171 36.14 22.09 -10.50
N GLY A 172 35.08 22.88 -10.63
CA GLY A 172 34.11 22.78 -11.73
C GLY A 172 33.29 21.50 -11.70
N ILE A 173 33.13 20.90 -10.52
CA ILE A 173 32.32 19.67 -10.32
C ILE A 173 30.88 20.07 -10.08
N LYS A 174 29.94 19.37 -10.74
CA LYS A 174 28.50 19.56 -10.52
C LYS A 174 28.13 19.13 -9.10
N ILE A 175 27.47 20.00 -8.35
CA ILE A 175 27.15 19.76 -6.95
C ILE A 175 26.10 18.67 -6.83
N SER A 176 24.95 18.87 -7.46
CA SER A 176 23.78 18.05 -7.24
C SER A 176 22.85 18.01 -8.47
N ASN A 177 22.15 16.90 -8.62
CA ASN A 177 21.00 16.75 -9.53
C ASN A 177 19.67 16.69 -8.77
N VAL A 178 19.60 17.26 -7.56
CA VAL A 178 18.37 17.29 -6.78
C VAL A 178 17.49 18.45 -7.26
N LEU A 179 16.40 18.11 -7.95
CA LEU A 179 15.53 19.07 -8.61
C LEU A 179 14.23 19.28 -7.81
N LEU A 180 13.77 20.53 -7.81
CA LEU A 180 12.52 21.01 -7.17
C LEU A 180 11.41 21.30 -8.20
N ASP A 181 11.53 20.74 -9.40
CA ASP A 181 10.64 21.01 -10.55
C ASP A 181 9.25 20.35 -10.42
N LEU A 182 9.11 19.33 -9.58
CA LEU A 182 7.83 18.70 -9.28
C LEU A 182 7.27 19.15 -7.92
N PRO A 183 5.93 19.27 -7.80
CA PRO A 183 5.28 19.54 -6.51
C PRO A 183 5.68 18.53 -5.43
N GLY A 184 5.72 17.24 -5.77
CA GLY A 184 6.14 16.19 -4.85
C GLY A 184 7.56 16.33 -4.36
N SER A 185 8.51 16.73 -5.22
CA SER A 185 9.89 16.99 -4.83
C SER A 185 9.98 18.20 -3.90
N ALA A 186 9.35 19.30 -4.24
CA ALA A 186 9.35 20.51 -3.42
C ALA A 186 8.72 20.26 -2.03
N PHE A 187 7.60 19.53 -1.98
CA PHE A 187 6.95 19.13 -0.74
C PHE A 187 7.87 18.26 0.11
N ASN A 188 8.35 17.14 -0.45
CA ASN A 188 9.14 16.17 0.30
C ASN A 188 10.44 16.77 0.83
N TYR A 189 11.18 17.50 0.01
CA TYR A 189 12.49 18.04 0.43
C TYR A 189 12.34 19.15 1.45
N PHE A 190 11.27 19.95 1.41
CA PHE A 190 10.98 20.91 2.47
C PHE A 190 10.86 20.21 3.84
N PHE A 191 10.07 19.15 3.92
CA PHE A 191 9.89 18.41 5.16
C PHE A 191 11.09 17.56 5.53
N ASN A 192 11.85 17.04 4.56
CA ASN A 192 13.08 16.30 4.81
C ASN A 192 14.16 17.21 5.44
N VAL A 193 14.34 18.42 4.92
CA VAL A 193 15.20 19.43 5.54
C VAL A 193 14.67 19.80 6.92
N GLY A 194 13.36 20.01 7.07
CA GLY A 194 12.72 20.28 8.35
C GLY A 194 12.90 19.18 9.40
N SER A 195 13.16 17.93 8.98
CA SER A 195 13.38 16.81 9.88
C SER A 195 14.62 16.98 10.76
N THR A 196 15.64 17.65 10.25
CA THR A 196 16.90 17.90 10.96
C THR A 196 16.81 19.03 12.01
N MET A 197 15.74 19.78 12.01
CA MET A 197 15.51 20.92 12.91
C MET A 197 14.35 20.69 13.87
N PHE A 198 13.14 20.58 13.32
CA PHE A 198 11.90 20.62 14.09
C PHE A 198 11.06 19.36 13.92
N MET A 199 10.84 18.90 12.68
CA MET A 199 9.81 17.91 12.35
C MET A 199 10.00 16.55 13.06
N ASN A 200 11.25 16.19 13.41
CA ASN A 200 11.58 14.91 14.05
C ASN A 200 11.79 14.99 15.55
N ASN A 201 11.84 16.18 16.15
CA ASN A 201 11.91 16.30 17.59
C ASN A 201 10.53 16.09 18.26
N VAL A 202 10.49 15.99 19.58
CA VAL A 202 9.24 15.71 20.35
C VAL A 202 8.15 16.74 20.04
N LYS A 203 8.50 18.05 20.00
CA LYS A 203 7.57 19.13 19.70
C LYS A 203 7.03 19.03 18.27
N GLY A 204 7.91 18.76 17.31
CA GLY A 204 7.53 18.64 15.90
C GLY A 204 6.68 17.41 15.62
N ARG A 205 6.96 16.28 16.25
CA ARG A 205 6.12 15.08 16.15
C ARG A 205 4.72 15.35 16.71
N ALA A 206 4.63 15.99 17.88
CA ALA A 206 3.34 16.37 18.44
C ALA A 206 2.58 17.35 17.55
N TRP A 207 3.27 18.33 16.94
CA TRP A 207 2.67 19.26 15.99
C TRP A 207 2.17 18.53 14.74
N ARG A 208 2.96 17.61 14.15
CA ARG A 208 2.54 16.84 12.97
C ARG A 208 1.27 16.04 13.21
N ASN A 209 1.21 15.34 14.34
CA ASN A 209 0.03 14.54 14.71
C ASN A 209 -1.20 15.44 14.91
N ALA A 210 -1.05 16.56 15.64
CA ALA A 210 -2.15 17.50 15.81
C ALA A 210 -2.54 18.22 14.52
N PHE A 211 -1.60 18.46 13.60
CA PHE A 211 -1.91 19.09 12.31
C PHE A 211 -2.72 18.18 11.40
N THR A 212 -2.42 16.88 11.37
CA THR A 212 -3.17 15.89 10.56
C THR A 212 -4.48 15.44 11.20
N ASP A 213 -4.68 15.68 12.50
CA ASP A 213 -5.96 15.47 13.14
C ASP A 213 -6.98 16.52 12.64
N ASN A 214 -7.99 16.05 11.92
CA ASN A 214 -9.04 16.88 11.34
C ASN A 214 -9.92 17.56 12.39
N SER A 215 -9.95 17.08 13.63
CA SER A 215 -10.68 17.69 14.74
C SER A 215 -9.88 18.80 15.45
N SER A 216 -8.58 18.93 15.15
CA SER A 216 -7.66 19.85 15.79
C SER A 216 -7.61 21.22 15.10
N ASP A 217 -7.56 22.28 15.88
CA ASP A 217 -7.34 23.68 15.43
C ASP A 217 -5.83 24.01 15.31
N THR A 218 -4.96 23.01 15.17
CA THR A 218 -3.53 23.22 14.96
C THR A 218 -3.27 23.63 13.51
N PHE A 219 -2.58 24.76 13.32
CA PHE A 219 -2.23 25.34 12.03
C PHE A 219 -0.72 25.49 11.87
N ALA A 220 -0.26 25.69 10.63
CA ALA A 220 1.15 25.89 10.30
C ALA A 220 1.53 27.39 10.34
N SER A 221 0.63 28.27 9.90
CA SER A 221 0.85 29.71 9.92
C SER A 221 1.04 30.24 11.34
N GLY A 222 2.03 31.12 11.50
CA GLY A 222 2.37 31.69 12.81
C GLY A 222 3.17 30.76 13.73
N ASN A 223 3.53 29.57 13.28
CA ASN A 223 4.44 28.68 14.00
C ASN A 223 5.89 29.08 13.68
N GLU A 224 6.61 29.58 14.69
CA GLU A 224 7.99 30.07 14.55
C GLU A 224 8.97 28.95 14.12
N ASP A 225 8.75 27.70 14.55
CA ASP A 225 9.59 26.58 14.15
C ASP A 225 9.39 26.22 12.67
N ILE A 226 8.16 26.32 12.15
CA ILE A 226 7.88 26.13 10.72
C ILE A 226 8.52 27.25 9.89
N GLN A 227 8.46 28.50 10.39
CA GLN A 227 9.13 29.62 9.72
C GLN A 227 10.66 29.41 9.69
N ALA A 228 11.25 28.90 10.77
CA ALA A 228 12.67 28.57 10.78
C ALA A 228 13.02 27.47 9.74
N VAL A 229 12.13 26.51 9.50
CA VAL A 229 12.31 25.52 8.41
C VAL A 229 12.27 26.21 7.03
N VAL A 230 11.39 27.19 6.82
CA VAL A 230 11.34 27.98 5.57
C VAL A 230 12.69 28.65 5.30
N ASP A 231 13.25 29.32 6.32
CA ASP A 231 14.52 30.04 6.19
C ASP A 231 15.68 29.05 5.92
N TYR A 232 15.72 27.95 6.65
CA TYR A 232 16.74 26.91 6.47
C TYR A 232 16.65 26.19 5.12
N PHE A 233 15.45 25.92 4.64
CA PHE A 233 15.26 25.33 3.31
C PHE A 233 15.76 26.28 2.20
N ARG A 234 15.62 27.60 2.39
CA ARG A 234 16.19 28.58 1.47
C ARG A 234 17.70 28.50 1.40
N GLU A 235 18.40 28.26 2.52
CA GLU A 235 19.85 28.09 2.53
C GLU A 235 20.31 26.85 1.72
N TRP A 236 19.53 25.75 1.77
CA TRP A 236 19.79 24.56 0.94
C TRP A 236 19.67 24.85 -0.56
N ILE A 237 18.77 25.73 -0.94
CA ILE A 237 18.62 26.18 -2.33
C ILE A 237 19.75 27.15 -2.70
N ASP A 238 20.03 28.14 -1.89
CA ASP A 238 21.00 29.20 -2.17
C ASP A 238 22.44 28.65 -2.27
N CYS A 239 22.79 27.63 -1.51
CA CYS A 239 24.08 26.96 -1.65
C CYS A 239 24.21 26.11 -2.93
N GLY A 240 23.08 25.70 -3.52
CA GLY A 240 23.02 24.90 -4.76
C GLY A 240 22.92 23.39 -4.54
N MET A 241 22.60 22.94 -3.32
CA MET A 241 22.30 21.54 -3.08
C MET A 241 20.95 21.13 -3.60
N LEU A 242 19.94 21.99 -3.45
CA LEU A 242 18.62 21.84 -4.05
C LEU A 242 18.47 22.81 -5.21
N ASN A 243 18.03 22.34 -6.37
CA ASN A 243 18.00 23.12 -7.59
C ASN A 243 16.58 23.24 -8.14
N TYR A 244 16.29 24.39 -8.73
CA TYR A 244 15.11 24.61 -9.53
C TYR A 244 15.53 25.04 -10.93
N ASP A 245 15.18 24.25 -11.94
CA ASP A 245 15.41 24.62 -13.34
C ASP A 245 14.10 24.45 -14.11
N PRO A 246 13.44 25.56 -14.49
CA PRO A 246 12.16 25.52 -15.18
C PRO A 246 12.27 25.04 -16.64
N GLU A 247 13.47 24.95 -17.20
CA GLU A 247 13.71 24.53 -18.57
C GLU A 247 14.00 23.04 -18.68
N ILE A 248 14.35 22.39 -17.56
CA ILE A 248 14.51 20.94 -17.52
C ILE A 248 13.11 20.32 -17.43
N SER A 249 12.65 19.72 -18.52
CA SER A 249 11.55 18.78 -18.43
C SER A 249 12.00 17.61 -17.55
N TYR A 250 11.17 17.26 -16.56
CA TYR A 250 11.48 16.19 -15.62
C TYR A 250 11.78 14.88 -16.35
N ASP A 251 13.04 14.64 -16.62
CA ASP A 251 13.57 13.39 -17.12
C ASP A 251 14.44 12.77 -16.02
N HIS A 252 13.83 11.88 -15.25
CA HIS A 252 14.53 11.13 -14.21
C HIS A 252 15.75 10.38 -14.73
N SER A 253 15.75 9.97 -16.01
CA SER A 253 16.82 9.20 -16.59
C SER A 253 18.09 10.05 -16.72
N SER A 254 17.99 11.27 -17.24
CA SER A 254 19.17 12.13 -17.45
C SER A 254 19.85 12.56 -16.15
N THR A 255 19.09 12.83 -15.09
CA THR A 255 19.66 13.18 -13.78
C THR A 255 20.35 11.99 -13.12
N LEU A 256 19.82 10.79 -13.33
CA LEU A 256 20.37 9.54 -12.85
C LEU A 256 21.65 9.18 -13.62
N ASP A 257 21.62 9.31 -14.94
CA ASP A 257 22.76 9.03 -15.81
C ASP A 257 23.96 9.89 -15.47
N ASP A 258 23.79 11.22 -15.33
CA ASP A 258 24.82 12.15 -14.90
C ASP A 258 25.48 11.73 -13.56
N PHE A 259 24.68 11.22 -12.62
CA PHE A 259 25.18 10.78 -11.32
C PHE A 259 25.93 9.45 -11.43
N THR A 260 25.41 8.49 -12.19
CA THR A 260 26.02 7.17 -12.40
C THR A 260 27.29 7.24 -13.27
N GLU A 261 27.39 8.23 -14.16
CA GLU A 261 28.60 8.52 -14.93
C GLU A 261 29.71 9.19 -14.09
N GLY A 262 29.42 9.50 -12.83
CA GLY A 262 30.40 10.09 -11.92
C GLY A 262 30.66 11.58 -12.14
N ASN A 263 29.74 12.29 -12.79
CA ASN A 263 29.85 13.72 -13.11
C ASN A 263 29.29 14.63 -12.00
N THR A 264 28.50 14.09 -11.08
CA THR A 264 27.77 14.84 -10.05
C THR A 264 28.10 14.30 -8.65
N ALA A 265 28.27 15.19 -7.67
CA ALA A 265 28.65 14.81 -6.32
C ALA A 265 27.48 14.23 -5.50
N PHE A 266 26.28 14.80 -5.62
CA PHE A 266 25.13 14.44 -4.79
C PHE A 266 23.86 14.20 -5.59
N LEU A 267 23.01 13.27 -5.06
CA LEU A 267 21.65 13.01 -5.51
C LEU A 267 20.81 12.67 -4.27
N VAL A 268 19.50 12.67 -4.36
CA VAL A 268 18.61 12.14 -3.31
C VAL A 268 17.99 10.83 -3.78
N GLY A 269 18.01 9.80 -2.93
CA GLY A 269 17.45 8.50 -3.28
C GLY A 269 17.84 7.37 -2.32
N THR A 270 17.71 6.14 -2.84
CA THR A 270 18.11 4.90 -2.16
C THR A 270 19.42 4.39 -2.74
N ILE A 271 20.30 3.84 -1.89
CA ILE A 271 21.68 3.49 -2.32
C ILE A 271 21.80 2.22 -3.17
N LYS A 272 20.84 1.28 -3.11
CA LYS A 272 21.00 -0.04 -3.74
C LYS A 272 21.28 -0.02 -5.25
N ARG A 273 20.87 1.03 -5.95
CA ARG A 273 21.12 1.17 -7.40
C ARG A 273 22.54 1.63 -7.73
N PHE A 274 23.33 1.97 -6.72
CA PHE A 274 24.64 2.64 -6.84
C PHE A 274 25.74 1.86 -6.13
N THR A 275 25.70 0.54 -6.20
CA THR A 275 26.80 -0.31 -5.71
C THR A 275 27.88 -0.41 -6.78
N GLN A 276 29.15 -0.51 -6.34
CA GLN A 276 30.24 -0.86 -7.24
C GLN A 276 29.95 -2.20 -7.94
N ASN A 277 30.51 -2.39 -9.13
CA ASN A 277 30.49 -3.67 -9.79
C ASN A 277 31.14 -4.76 -8.91
N GLU A 278 30.79 -6.03 -9.11
CA GLU A 278 31.36 -7.17 -8.36
C GLU A 278 32.88 -7.25 -8.44
N ASP A 279 33.49 -6.73 -9.51
CA ASP A 279 34.92 -6.64 -9.72
C ASP A 279 35.60 -5.42 -9.04
N GLY A 280 34.82 -4.61 -8.30
CA GLY A 280 35.27 -3.40 -7.63
C GLY A 280 35.53 -2.22 -8.58
N THR A 281 35.12 -2.32 -9.85
CA THR A 281 35.21 -1.22 -10.80
C THR A 281 34.01 -0.27 -10.66
N GLY A 282 34.21 0.98 -11.10
CA GLY A 282 33.20 2.03 -10.96
C GLY A 282 33.39 2.86 -9.68
N ASP A 283 32.57 3.91 -9.57
CA ASP A 283 32.60 4.80 -8.41
C ASP A 283 31.93 4.15 -7.19
N GLN A 284 32.47 4.40 -6.00
CA GLN A 284 31.85 4.05 -4.73
C GLN A 284 30.87 5.15 -4.31
N TYR A 285 29.67 4.77 -3.98
CA TYR A 285 28.62 5.65 -3.47
C TYR A 285 28.30 5.31 -2.02
N ILE A 286 27.89 6.32 -1.25
CA ILE A 286 27.43 6.15 0.13
C ILE A 286 26.10 6.90 0.31
N LEU A 287 25.34 6.47 1.32
CA LEU A 287 24.09 7.12 1.71
C LEU A 287 24.36 7.99 2.95
N LEU A 288 24.20 9.30 2.79
CA LEU A 288 24.25 10.25 3.89
C LEU A 288 22.85 10.58 4.39
N PRO A 289 22.68 10.92 5.68
CA PRO A 289 21.43 11.51 6.17
C PRO A 289 21.20 12.91 5.59
N TRP A 290 20.02 13.46 5.74
CA TRP A 290 19.79 14.89 5.68
C TRP A 290 20.57 15.53 6.84
N LEU A 291 21.31 16.59 6.54
CA LEU A 291 22.29 17.16 7.47
C LEU A 291 21.66 18.29 8.28
N SER A 292 21.80 18.26 9.60
CA SER A 292 21.53 19.41 10.46
C SER A 292 22.70 20.40 10.41
N GLU A 293 22.49 21.64 10.84
CA GLU A 293 23.50 22.71 10.79
C GLU A 293 24.83 22.28 11.43
N ASP A 294 24.76 21.64 12.60
CA ASP A 294 25.90 21.18 13.40
C ASP A 294 26.25 19.69 13.27
N GLY A 295 25.42 18.90 12.58
CA GLY A 295 25.57 17.45 12.44
C GLY A 295 24.97 16.62 13.60
N GLU A 296 24.44 17.26 14.64
CA GLU A 296 23.94 16.54 15.84
C GLU A 296 22.57 15.86 15.59
N ASN A 297 21.77 16.41 14.69
CA ASN A 297 20.40 15.94 14.36
C ASN A 297 20.27 15.45 12.92
N ASN A 298 21.32 14.89 12.37
CA ASN A 298 21.29 14.31 11.04
C ASN A 298 20.21 13.22 10.97
N THR A 299 19.36 13.26 9.94
CA THR A 299 18.14 12.44 9.90
C THR A 299 18.03 11.70 8.58
N TYR A 300 17.86 10.38 8.62
CA TYR A 300 17.44 9.60 7.45
C TYR A 300 15.92 9.67 7.28
N ILE A 301 15.46 9.59 6.04
CA ILE A 301 14.02 9.51 5.78
C ILE A 301 13.65 8.05 5.56
N THR A 302 12.73 7.55 6.35
CA THR A 302 12.15 6.23 6.19
C THR A 302 10.78 6.37 5.52
N SER A 303 10.49 5.49 4.58
CA SER A 303 9.16 5.39 3.99
C SER A 303 8.62 4.01 4.33
N PRO A 304 7.55 3.92 5.11
CA PRO A 304 6.92 2.63 5.36
C PRO A 304 6.41 2.08 4.02
N VAL A 305 6.68 0.82 3.80
CA VAL A 305 6.18 0.12 2.61
C VAL A 305 4.94 -0.66 2.99
N ARG A 306 4.94 -1.28 4.18
CA ARG A 306 3.80 -2.05 4.65
C ARG A 306 3.67 -2.08 6.17
N PHE A 307 2.44 -1.97 6.60
CA PHE A 307 1.98 -2.27 7.96
C PHE A 307 0.91 -3.36 7.91
N TYR A 308 0.80 -4.09 8.99
CA TYR A 308 -0.29 -5.03 9.22
C TYR A 308 -0.95 -4.76 10.56
N GLY A 309 -2.28 -4.85 10.58
CA GLY A 309 -3.10 -4.75 11.78
C GLY A 309 -4.23 -5.76 11.73
N LEU A 310 -4.88 -5.99 12.85
CA LEU A 310 -6.02 -6.89 12.96
C LEU A 310 -7.30 -6.12 13.22
N ASN A 311 -8.37 -6.50 12.53
CA ASN A 311 -9.70 -5.94 12.76
C ASN A 311 -10.16 -6.24 14.18
N LYS A 312 -10.69 -5.24 14.87
CA LYS A 312 -11.16 -5.38 16.25
C LYS A 312 -12.33 -6.34 16.41
N SER A 313 -13.11 -6.56 15.35
CA SER A 313 -14.17 -7.58 15.33
C SER A 313 -13.67 -9.00 15.62
N LEU A 314 -12.38 -9.27 15.36
CA LEU A 314 -11.76 -10.56 15.74
C LEU A 314 -11.76 -10.83 17.26
N LEU A 315 -11.95 -9.79 18.09
CA LEU A 315 -12.11 -9.96 19.54
C LEU A 315 -13.55 -10.26 19.98
N GLU A 316 -14.50 -10.27 19.05
CA GLU A 316 -15.89 -10.58 19.35
C GLU A 316 -16.11 -12.08 19.58
N PRO A 317 -17.06 -12.47 20.44
CA PRO A 317 -17.36 -13.87 20.68
C PRO A 317 -17.76 -14.60 19.39
N GLY A 318 -17.13 -15.73 19.11
CA GLY A 318 -17.33 -16.55 17.91
C GLY A 318 -16.25 -16.38 16.84
N ASN A 319 -15.33 -15.41 17.01
CA ASN A 319 -14.21 -15.17 16.10
C ASN A 319 -12.86 -15.67 16.65
N GLU A 320 -12.89 -16.48 17.72
CA GLU A 320 -11.67 -16.92 18.41
C GLU A 320 -10.71 -17.66 17.47
N GLN A 321 -11.24 -18.51 16.58
CA GLN A 321 -10.42 -19.25 15.61
C GLN A 321 -9.83 -18.31 14.56
N LYS A 322 -10.63 -17.38 14.02
CA LYS A 322 -10.12 -16.37 13.07
C LYS A 322 -9.03 -15.49 13.68
N LEU A 323 -9.16 -15.14 14.98
CA LEU A 323 -8.12 -14.39 15.68
C LEU A 323 -6.84 -15.22 15.80
N GLU A 324 -6.93 -16.50 16.14
CA GLU A 324 -5.79 -17.41 16.24
C GLU A 324 -5.11 -17.55 14.88
N ASP A 325 -5.86 -17.80 13.81
CA ASP A 325 -5.37 -17.90 12.44
C ASP A 325 -4.67 -16.62 11.98
N ALA A 326 -5.26 -15.45 12.25
CA ALA A 326 -4.67 -14.16 11.93
C ALA A 326 -3.36 -13.91 12.69
N LEU A 327 -3.27 -14.34 13.95
CA LEU A 327 -2.04 -14.24 14.75
C LEU A 327 -0.97 -15.19 14.22
N HIS A 328 -1.29 -16.43 13.83
CA HIS A 328 -0.34 -17.35 13.20
C HIS A 328 0.20 -16.79 11.89
N PHE A 329 -0.66 -16.20 11.07
CA PHE A 329 -0.20 -15.50 9.86
C PHE A 329 0.80 -14.38 10.20
N LEU A 330 0.50 -13.53 11.20
CA LEU A 330 1.40 -12.45 11.61
C LEU A 330 2.71 -13.00 12.21
N GLU A 331 2.68 -14.11 12.94
CA GLU A 331 3.88 -14.75 13.49
C GLU A 331 4.80 -15.25 12.38
N VAL A 332 4.26 -15.99 11.39
CA VAL A 332 5.05 -16.49 10.24
C VAL A 332 5.60 -15.33 9.42
N LEU A 333 4.77 -14.33 9.12
CA LEU A 333 5.17 -13.11 8.42
C LEU A 333 6.34 -12.41 9.12
N SER A 334 6.35 -12.41 10.46
CA SER A 334 7.32 -11.72 11.31
C SER A 334 8.58 -12.53 11.60
N THR A 335 8.89 -13.53 10.77
CA THR A 335 10.16 -14.27 10.78
C THR A 335 11.07 -13.81 9.66
N ASN A 336 12.39 -14.11 9.75
CA ASN A 336 13.31 -13.87 8.63
C ASN A 336 12.89 -14.61 7.36
N GLU A 337 12.42 -15.84 7.50
CA GLU A 337 11.93 -16.66 6.39
C GLU A 337 10.68 -16.04 5.76
N GLY A 338 9.71 -15.63 6.57
CA GLY A 338 8.51 -14.93 6.10
C GLY A 338 8.83 -13.59 5.44
N TYR A 339 9.77 -12.82 6.00
CA TYR A 339 10.23 -11.59 5.36
C TYR A 339 10.85 -11.84 3.98
N LEU A 340 11.72 -12.84 3.86
CA LEU A 340 12.37 -13.21 2.59
C LEU A 340 11.35 -13.78 1.58
N ALA A 341 10.36 -14.53 2.04
CA ALA A 341 9.27 -15.02 1.19
C ALA A 341 8.48 -13.86 0.55
N MET A 342 8.25 -12.78 1.32
CA MET A 342 7.51 -11.60 0.85
C MET A 342 8.34 -10.65 -0.02
N ASN A 343 9.63 -10.50 0.28
CA ASN A 343 10.46 -9.45 -0.32
C ASN A 343 11.57 -9.99 -1.23
N GLY A 344 11.95 -11.27 -1.09
CA GLY A 344 13.09 -11.87 -1.76
C GLY A 344 14.44 -11.35 -1.22
N GLU A 345 15.51 -12.09 -1.48
CA GLU A 345 16.88 -11.75 -1.06
C GLU A 345 17.40 -10.43 -1.66
N GLN A 346 16.84 -10.04 -2.81
CA GLN A 346 17.23 -8.84 -3.55
C GLN A 346 16.44 -7.59 -3.17
N SER A 347 15.65 -7.63 -2.09
CA SER A 347 14.83 -6.49 -1.68
C SER A 347 15.68 -5.26 -1.34
N THR A 348 15.15 -4.08 -1.69
CA THR A 348 15.67 -2.77 -1.25
C THR A 348 15.05 -2.32 0.06
N ASN A 349 14.02 -3.04 0.52
CA ASN A 349 13.34 -2.71 1.76
C ASN A 349 14.15 -3.20 2.94
N MET A 350 14.04 -2.46 4.03
CA MET A 350 14.61 -2.82 5.33
C MET A 350 13.52 -3.43 6.19
N CYS A 351 13.91 -4.39 7.02
CA CYS A 351 13.02 -5.11 7.90
C CYS A 351 12.93 -4.44 9.27
N SER A 352 11.74 -4.45 9.86
CA SER A 352 11.54 -3.99 11.25
C SER A 352 11.64 -5.11 12.29
N ILE A 353 11.86 -6.35 11.88
CA ILE A 353 12.02 -7.52 12.77
C ILE A 353 13.36 -7.39 13.51
N LYS A 354 13.37 -7.66 14.81
CA LYS A 354 14.54 -7.39 15.66
C LYS A 354 15.77 -8.27 15.35
N ASP A 355 15.53 -9.51 14.91
CA ASP A 355 16.57 -10.50 14.63
C ASP A 355 16.95 -10.54 13.14
N PHE A 356 16.53 -9.54 12.37
CA PHE A 356 16.92 -9.41 10.97
C PHE A 356 18.37 -8.93 10.86
N GLU A 357 19.23 -9.76 10.30
CA GLU A 357 20.64 -9.47 10.12
C GLU A 357 20.92 -8.91 8.72
N LEU A 358 21.40 -7.68 8.67
CA LEU A 358 22.02 -7.16 7.45
C LEU A 358 23.43 -7.71 7.31
N SER A 359 23.85 -7.98 6.06
CA SER A 359 25.26 -8.22 5.77
C SER A 359 26.13 -7.06 6.30
N GLU A 360 27.31 -7.37 6.86
CA GLU A 360 28.27 -6.36 7.32
C GLU A 360 28.68 -5.39 6.20
N ASP A 361 28.67 -5.86 4.95
CA ASP A 361 28.97 -5.07 3.76
C ASP A 361 27.74 -4.34 3.20
N SER A 362 26.60 -4.36 3.89
CA SER A 362 25.38 -3.69 3.41
C SER A 362 25.59 -2.19 3.33
N PRO A 363 25.26 -1.55 2.20
CA PRO A 363 25.35 -0.10 2.06
C PRO A 363 24.37 0.65 2.97
N TYR A 364 23.47 -0.06 3.64
CA TYR A 364 22.52 0.48 4.60
C TYR A 364 22.94 0.33 6.06
N ALA A 365 24.09 -0.28 6.36
CA ALA A 365 24.48 -0.61 7.75
C ALA A 365 24.49 0.63 8.67
N GLU A 366 25.14 1.73 8.26
CA GLU A 366 25.15 3.00 9.02
C GLU A 366 23.74 3.59 9.15
N ALA A 367 22.96 3.58 8.08
CA ALA A 367 21.60 4.11 8.09
C ALA A 367 20.69 3.30 9.03
N MET A 368 20.80 1.98 9.05
CA MET A 368 20.06 1.12 9.96
C MET A 368 20.44 1.32 11.42
N GLU A 369 21.73 1.52 11.70
CA GLU A 369 22.19 1.87 13.04
C GLU A 369 21.59 3.21 13.51
N ALA A 370 21.58 4.22 12.64
CA ALA A 370 21.00 5.53 12.93
C ALA A 370 19.47 5.43 13.13
N VAL A 371 18.76 4.68 12.27
CA VAL A 371 17.32 4.41 12.42
C VAL A 371 17.02 3.72 13.76
N GLY A 372 17.83 2.73 14.13
CA GLY A 372 17.70 2.03 15.41
C GLY A 372 17.90 2.95 16.62
N LYS A 373 18.62 4.05 16.47
CA LYS A 373 18.83 5.10 17.50
C LYS A 373 17.79 6.23 17.44
N GLY A 374 16.85 6.20 16.51
CA GLY A 374 15.80 7.21 16.35
C GLY A 374 16.22 8.42 15.47
N PHE A 375 17.36 8.38 14.79
CA PHE A 375 17.77 9.39 13.82
C PHE A 375 17.13 9.15 12.45
N SER A 376 15.81 8.98 12.46
CA SER A 376 15.00 8.84 11.26
C SER A 376 13.66 9.52 11.42
N MET A 377 13.09 9.93 10.29
CA MET A 377 11.73 10.44 10.22
C MET A 377 10.98 9.72 9.10
N ASN A 378 9.74 9.35 9.36
CA ASN A 378 8.86 8.90 8.27
C ASN A 378 8.69 9.99 7.24
N LEU A 379 8.70 9.60 5.98
CA LEU A 379 8.33 10.49 4.89
C LEU A 379 6.94 11.07 5.16
N ILE A 380 6.89 12.38 5.31
CA ILE A 380 5.66 13.05 5.73
C ILE A 380 4.56 12.95 4.66
N TYR A 381 4.93 12.75 3.40
CA TYR A 381 4.02 12.47 2.31
C TYR A 381 3.01 11.34 2.64
N THR A 382 3.48 10.30 3.32
CA THR A 382 2.58 9.23 3.77
C THR A 382 1.66 9.73 4.87
N GLY A 383 0.39 9.89 4.55
CA GLY A 383 -0.65 10.47 5.41
C GLY A 383 -0.90 11.98 5.19
N TRP A 384 -0.16 12.59 4.25
CA TRP A 384 -0.32 14.00 3.88
C TRP A 384 -0.60 14.19 2.38
N GLU A 385 -1.16 13.17 1.73
CA GLU A 385 -1.38 13.14 0.28
C GLU A 385 -2.18 14.34 -0.22
N SER A 386 -3.19 14.78 0.55
CA SER A 386 -3.99 15.97 0.22
C SER A 386 -3.20 17.26 0.21
N TYR A 387 -2.09 17.33 0.91
CA TYR A 387 -1.23 18.51 1.02
C TYR A 387 -0.12 18.56 -0.02
N LEU A 388 0.25 17.42 -0.61
CA LEU A 388 1.41 17.28 -1.48
C LEU A 388 1.36 18.25 -2.67
N VAL A 389 0.29 18.21 -3.45
CA VAL A 389 0.17 19.05 -4.65
C VAL A 389 -0.04 20.52 -4.29
N PRO A 390 -1.01 20.90 -3.43
CA PRO A 390 -1.23 22.32 -3.10
C PRO A 390 0.01 23.00 -2.50
N PHE A 391 0.63 22.37 -1.50
CA PHE A 391 1.82 22.96 -0.88
C PHE A 391 3.05 22.89 -1.79
N GLY A 392 3.23 21.80 -2.54
CA GLY A 392 4.33 21.66 -3.48
C GLY A 392 4.32 22.73 -4.58
N GLU A 393 3.15 23.07 -5.12
CA GLU A 393 3.00 24.19 -6.07
C GLU A 393 3.28 25.54 -5.41
N ALA A 394 2.78 25.76 -4.19
CA ALA A 394 3.07 26.97 -3.43
C ALA A 394 4.57 27.11 -3.12
N ALA A 395 5.24 26.02 -2.71
CA ALA A 395 6.68 25.98 -2.48
C ALA A 395 7.45 26.33 -3.75
N ARG A 396 7.04 25.82 -4.91
CA ARG A 396 7.66 26.17 -6.20
C ARG A 396 7.48 27.65 -6.54
N SER A 397 6.28 28.20 -6.35
CA SER A 397 6.02 29.63 -6.55
C SER A 397 6.86 30.51 -5.59
N TRP A 398 7.03 30.06 -4.34
CA TRP A 398 7.93 30.71 -3.39
C TRP A 398 9.42 30.63 -3.83
N ILE A 399 9.87 29.47 -4.31
CA ILE A 399 11.24 29.29 -4.81
C ILE A 399 11.53 30.26 -5.97
N LYS A 400 10.56 30.48 -6.85
CA LYS A 400 10.64 31.44 -7.97
C LYS A 400 10.55 32.92 -7.52
N GLY A 401 10.18 33.20 -6.27
CA GLY A 401 9.95 34.53 -5.76
C GLY A 401 8.62 35.17 -6.17
N GLU A 402 7.66 34.36 -6.61
CA GLU A 402 6.30 34.79 -6.99
C GLU A 402 5.43 35.07 -5.75
N ILE A 403 5.68 34.33 -4.66
CA ILE A 403 5.04 34.47 -3.34
C ILE A 403 6.10 34.42 -2.23
N THR A 404 5.71 34.82 -1.02
CA THR A 404 6.56 34.70 0.18
C THR A 404 6.53 33.29 0.77
N GLY A 405 7.48 32.94 1.65
CA GLY A 405 7.46 31.68 2.40
C GLY A 405 6.25 31.58 3.35
N GLU A 406 5.81 32.71 3.95
CA GLU A 406 4.60 32.75 4.78
C GLU A 406 3.34 32.44 3.96
N GLU A 407 3.24 32.96 2.74
CA GLU A 407 2.13 32.66 1.82
C GLU A 407 2.14 31.18 1.42
N ALA A 408 3.32 30.59 1.18
CA ALA A 408 3.43 29.16 0.89
C ALA A 408 2.96 28.29 2.08
N ILE A 409 3.35 28.64 3.30
CA ILE A 409 2.90 27.95 4.52
C ILE A 409 1.39 28.10 4.73
N ALA A 410 0.80 29.25 4.42
CA ALA A 410 -0.64 29.46 4.56
C ALA A 410 -1.48 28.48 3.71
N ILE A 411 -0.93 27.95 2.61
CA ILE A 411 -1.59 26.93 1.77
C ILE A 411 -1.79 25.61 2.54
N LEU A 412 -0.90 25.26 3.48
CA LEU A 412 -1.12 24.09 4.35
C LEU A 412 -2.41 24.26 5.17
N ASP A 413 -2.62 25.46 5.73
CA ASP A 413 -3.80 25.74 6.56
C ASP A 413 -5.09 25.82 5.74
N GLU A 414 -5.03 26.36 4.53
CA GLU A 414 -6.16 26.37 3.59
C GLU A 414 -6.52 24.96 3.15
N THR A 415 -5.52 24.13 2.87
CA THR A 415 -5.73 22.73 2.53
C THR A 415 -6.36 21.99 3.69
N LYS A 416 -5.86 22.18 4.92
CA LYS A 416 -6.47 21.58 6.12
C LYS A 416 -7.94 21.94 6.25
N LYS A 417 -8.31 23.21 6.13
CA LYS A 417 -9.72 23.65 6.18
C LYS A 417 -10.56 23.00 5.08
N THR A 418 -9.98 22.81 3.90
CA THR A 418 -10.65 22.11 2.80
C THR A 418 -10.90 20.65 3.14
N VAL A 419 -9.88 19.95 3.66
CA VAL A 419 -9.99 18.55 4.11
C VAL A 419 -11.02 18.42 5.25
N GLN A 420 -10.99 19.34 6.23
CA GLN A 420 -11.98 19.36 7.32
C GLN A 420 -13.42 19.59 6.83
N ALA A 421 -13.61 20.36 5.76
CA ALA A 421 -14.90 20.64 5.17
C ALA A 421 -15.41 19.51 4.24
N GLN A 422 -14.52 18.65 3.78
CA GLN A 422 -14.91 17.46 3.00
C GLN A 422 -15.66 16.52 3.94
N GLY A 423 -16.90 16.16 3.59
CA GLY A 423 -17.66 15.11 4.28
C GLY A 423 -16.96 13.76 4.16
N GLY A 424 -17.40 12.78 4.92
CA GLY A 424 -16.97 11.38 4.77
C GLY A 424 -17.20 10.84 3.34
N ALA A 425 -16.69 9.64 3.06
CA ALA A 425 -16.84 8.99 1.77
C ALA A 425 -18.32 8.84 1.36
N THR A 426 -18.63 9.05 0.09
CA THR A 426 -19.96 8.80 -0.44
C THR A 426 -20.23 7.30 -0.47
N VAL A 427 -21.30 6.87 0.20
CA VAL A 427 -21.77 5.49 0.20
C VAL A 427 -22.91 5.36 -0.83
N TYR A 428 -22.72 4.51 -1.84
CA TYR A 428 -23.70 4.29 -2.92
C TYR A 428 -24.72 3.20 -2.58
N ALA A 429 -24.29 2.19 -1.83
CA ALA A 429 -25.12 1.12 -1.30
C ALA A 429 -24.49 0.54 -0.04
N THR A 430 -25.22 -0.29 0.69
CA THR A 430 -24.68 -1.05 1.82
C THR A 430 -24.74 -2.54 1.52
N ALA A 431 -23.60 -3.23 1.59
CA ALA A 431 -23.57 -4.69 1.60
C ALA A 431 -23.96 -5.17 3.00
N THR A 432 -24.98 -6.02 3.09
CA THR A 432 -25.50 -6.50 4.39
C THR A 432 -24.96 -7.86 4.80
N GLU A 433 -24.31 -8.55 3.87
CA GLU A 433 -23.62 -9.80 4.09
C GLU A 433 -22.41 -9.92 3.15
N ARG A 434 -21.54 -10.87 3.42
CA ARG A 434 -20.42 -11.20 2.53
C ARG A 434 -20.97 -11.87 1.26
N LEU A 435 -20.50 -11.42 0.09
CA LEU A 435 -20.63 -12.13 -1.17
C LEU A 435 -19.26 -12.69 -1.57
N ASP A 436 -19.21 -13.92 -2.00
CA ASP A 436 -18.01 -14.55 -2.51
C ASP A 436 -17.60 -14.00 -3.90
N THR A 437 -16.47 -14.44 -4.43
CA THR A 437 -15.95 -13.96 -5.72
C THR A 437 -16.89 -14.28 -6.88
N VAL A 438 -17.60 -15.42 -6.85
CA VAL A 438 -18.57 -15.80 -7.87
C VAL A 438 -19.79 -14.87 -7.81
N GLN A 439 -20.27 -14.60 -6.62
CA GLN A 439 -21.39 -13.67 -6.37
C GLN A 439 -21.01 -12.23 -6.74
N ALA A 440 -19.77 -11.82 -6.47
CA ALA A 440 -19.24 -10.52 -6.92
C ALA A 440 -19.22 -10.42 -8.46
N ALA A 441 -18.81 -11.47 -9.17
CA ALA A 441 -18.85 -11.52 -10.64
C ALA A 441 -20.29 -11.48 -11.16
N GLN A 442 -21.20 -12.18 -10.50
CA GLN A 442 -22.63 -12.13 -10.83
C GLN A 442 -23.21 -10.73 -10.65
N LEU A 443 -22.88 -10.04 -9.55
CA LEU A 443 -23.26 -8.64 -9.34
C LEU A 443 -22.74 -7.74 -10.46
N CYS A 444 -21.46 -7.89 -10.84
CA CYS A 444 -20.90 -7.16 -11.98
C CYS A 444 -21.66 -7.44 -13.28
N GLY A 445 -22.04 -8.69 -13.55
CA GLY A 445 -22.81 -9.07 -14.72
C GLY A 445 -24.17 -8.36 -14.76
N GLN A 446 -24.91 -8.32 -13.64
CA GLN A 446 -26.19 -7.61 -13.54
C GLN A 446 -26.03 -6.10 -13.81
N MET A 447 -25.05 -5.46 -13.15
CA MET A 447 -24.76 -4.03 -13.32
C MET A 447 -24.41 -3.69 -14.78
N PHE A 448 -23.60 -4.50 -15.42
CA PHE A 448 -23.11 -4.23 -16.76
C PHE A 448 -24.11 -4.55 -17.86
N MET A 449 -24.91 -5.61 -17.71
CA MET A 449 -26.05 -5.85 -18.62
C MET A 449 -27.06 -4.73 -18.54
N GLU A 450 -27.40 -4.23 -17.35
CA GLU A 450 -28.32 -3.10 -17.21
C GLU A 450 -27.76 -1.83 -17.88
N ALA A 451 -26.46 -1.54 -17.68
CA ALA A 451 -25.84 -0.33 -18.23
C ALA A 451 -25.66 -0.36 -19.75
N THR A 452 -25.39 -1.52 -20.33
CA THR A 452 -25.11 -1.67 -21.77
C THR A 452 -26.35 -2.08 -22.58
N GLY A 453 -27.38 -2.63 -21.92
CA GLY A 453 -28.50 -3.28 -22.60
C GLY A 453 -28.11 -4.55 -23.33
N ALA A 454 -26.98 -5.19 -22.95
CA ALA A 454 -26.51 -6.42 -23.57
C ALA A 454 -27.46 -7.60 -23.28
N ASP A 455 -27.54 -8.53 -24.23
CA ASP A 455 -28.35 -9.75 -24.13
C ASP A 455 -27.78 -10.76 -23.13
N ALA A 456 -26.45 -10.69 -22.89
CA ALA A 456 -25.75 -11.60 -21.99
C ALA A 456 -24.50 -10.94 -21.37
N ALA A 457 -23.94 -11.60 -20.35
CA ALA A 457 -22.68 -11.22 -19.71
C ALA A 457 -21.76 -12.43 -19.55
N LEU A 458 -20.47 -12.21 -19.79
CA LEU A 458 -19.35 -13.09 -19.45
C LEU A 458 -18.40 -12.33 -18.53
N ILE A 459 -18.47 -12.60 -17.23
CA ILE A 459 -17.61 -11.95 -16.25
C ILE A 459 -16.68 -13.01 -15.67
N SER A 460 -15.38 -12.92 -15.97
CA SER A 460 -14.41 -13.82 -15.34
C SER A 460 -14.14 -13.39 -13.90
N TYR A 461 -13.70 -14.34 -13.09
CA TYR A 461 -13.43 -14.11 -11.67
C TYR A 461 -12.21 -14.89 -11.19
N ASN A 462 -11.65 -14.45 -10.06
CA ASN A 462 -10.51 -15.10 -9.44
C ASN A 462 -10.90 -16.44 -8.82
N VAL A 463 -9.97 -17.41 -8.91
CA VAL A 463 -10.11 -18.72 -8.29
C VAL A 463 -8.87 -19.01 -7.45
N TYR A 464 -9.08 -19.59 -6.28
CA TYR A 464 -7.98 -20.11 -5.49
C TYR A 464 -7.51 -21.44 -6.08
N TYR A 465 -6.20 -21.53 -6.33
CA TYR A 465 -5.55 -22.74 -6.82
C TYR A 465 -4.67 -23.34 -5.72
N PRO A 466 -5.08 -24.44 -5.07
CA PRO A 466 -4.33 -25.05 -3.99
C PRO A 466 -2.90 -25.46 -4.37
N GLU A 467 -2.69 -25.88 -5.62
CA GLU A 467 -1.39 -26.34 -6.10
C GLU A 467 -0.31 -25.25 -6.13
N VAL A 468 -0.73 -24.00 -6.14
CA VAL A 468 0.15 -22.84 -6.14
C VAL A 468 -0.03 -21.96 -4.91
N HIS A 469 -0.83 -22.39 -3.94
CA HIS A 469 -1.17 -21.67 -2.72
C HIS A 469 -1.49 -20.19 -2.98
N ALA A 470 -2.26 -19.92 -4.03
CA ALA A 470 -2.51 -18.56 -4.44
C ALA A 470 -3.92 -18.35 -4.98
N LEU A 471 -4.53 -17.28 -4.56
CA LEU A 471 -5.54 -16.61 -5.35
C LEU A 471 -4.82 -15.92 -6.51
N TRP A 472 -4.84 -16.51 -7.70
CA TRP A 472 -4.29 -15.84 -8.86
C TRP A 472 -5.16 -14.67 -9.25
N GLU A 473 -4.55 -13.51 -9.19
CA GLU A 473 -5.18 -12.29 -9.58
C GLU A 473 -5.44 -12.27 -11.09
N ASN A 474 -6.70 -12.42 -11.47
CA ASN A 474 -7.14 -12.01 -12.78
C ASN A 474 -7.28 -10.47 -12.77
N SER A 475 -6.28 -9.77 -13.28
CA SER A 475 -6.24 -8.29 -13.24
C SER A 475 -7.38 -7.61 -13.99
N THR A 476 -8.15 -8.34 -14.77
CA THR A 476 -9.24 -7.84 -15.61
C THR A 476 -10.60 -8.52 -15.33
N GLY A 477 -10.65 -9.49 -14.41
CA GLY A 477 -11.87 -10.17 -13.94
C GLY A 477 -12.42 -9.57 -12.64
N ALA A 478 -13.55 -10.08 -12.18
CA ALA A 478 -14.06 -9.78 -10.85
C ALA A 478 -13.10 -10.32 -9.79
N ASN A 479 -12.85 -9.53 -8.76
CA ASN A 479 -11.75 -9.75 -7.85
C ASN A 479 -12.23 -9.73 -6.41
N GLY A 480 -11.89 -10.75 -5.63
CA GLY A 480 -12.22 -10.83 -4.23
C GLY A 480 -13.71 -10.89 -3.92
N ALA A 481 -14.02 -10.94 -2.64
CA ALA A 481 -15.37 -10.93 -2.10
C ALA A 481 -15.87 -9.50 -1.85
N VAL A 482 -17.19 -9.32 -1.80
CA VAL A 482 -17.82 -8.12 -1.26
C VAL A 482 -18.01 -8.33 0.24
N LEU A 483 -17.40 -7.48 1.07
CA LEU A 483 -17.53 -7.53 2.52
C LEU A 483 -18.73 -6.68 3.00
N PRO A 484 -19.35 -7.00 4.14
CA PRO A 484 -20.43 -6.18 4.70
C PRO A 484 -19.98 -4.75 5.01
N GLY A 485 -20.82 -3.76 4.72
CA GLY A 485 -20.63 -2.34 5.04
C GLY A 485 -20.90 -1.40 3.87
N GLY A 486 -20.56 -0.12 4.01
CA GLY A 486 -20.84 0.92 3.01
C GLY A 486 -19.94 0.82 1.77
N MET A 487 -20.52 0.79 0.60
CA MET A 487 -19.83 0.66 -0.68
C MET A 487 -19.47 2.05 -1.24
N THR A 488 -18.20 2.40 -1.13
CA THR A 488 -17.62 3.66 -1.64
C THR A 488 -16.97 3.47 -3.01
N ASP A 489 -16.57 4.56 -3.67
CA ASP A 489 -15.82 4.50 -4.94
C ASP A 489 -14.61 3.57 -4.84
N GLU A 490 -13.78 3.77 -3.81
CA GLU A 490 -12.58 2.97 -3.57
C GLU A 490 -12.92 1.49 -3.40
N TYR A 491 -13.98 1.20 -2.64
CA TYR A 491 -14.37 -0.17 -2.37
C TYR A 491 -14.95 -0.89 -3.60
N ILE A 492 -15.82 -0.21 -4.36
CA ILE A 492 -16.41 -0.77 -5.58
C ILE A 492 -15.31 -1.20 -6.56
N THR A 493 -14.23 -0.40 -6.69
CA THR A 493 -13.14 -0.69 -7.63
C THR A 493 -12.36 -1.95 -7.30
N ILE A 494 -12.42 -2.47 -6.06
CA ILE A 494 -11.70 -3.67 -5.65
C ILE A 494 -12.24 -4.90 -6.36
N PHE A 495 -13.54 -5.09 -6.37
CA PHE A 495 -14.15 -6.26 -7.00
C PHE A 495 -14.53 -6.00 -8.48
N LEU A 496 -14.47 -4.74 -8.94
CA LEU A 496 -14.91 -4.37 -10.27
C LEU A 496 -13.86 -4.73 -11.34
N PRO A 497 -14.22 -5.53 -12.38
CA PRO A 497 -13.29 -5.93 -13.44
C PRO A 497 -12.64 -4.77 -14.19
N THR A 498 -13.34 -3.65 -14.29
CA THR A 498 -12.89 -2.45 -15.04
C THR A 498 -12.04 -1.49 -14.22
N GLY A 499 -11.94 -1.68 -12.88
CA GLY A 499 -11.26 -0.74 -11.99
C GLY A 499 -11.82 0.69 -12.08
N TRP A 500 -10.94 1.71 -11.97
CA TRP A 500 -11.34 3.12 -11.89
C TRP A 500 -11.83 3.74 -13.20
N TYR A 501 -11.18 3.42 -14.32
CA TYR A 501 -11.35 4.17 -15.59
C TYR A 501 -11.68 3.28 -16.78
N GLY A 502 -11.73 1.97 -16.60
CA GLY A 502 -12.00 1.04 -17.66
C GLY A 502 -13.43 1.16 -18.17
N THR A 503 -13.57 1.19 -19.51
CA THR A 503 -14.88 1.18 -20.17
C THR A 503 -15.39 -0.24 -20.37
N LEU A 504 -16.73 -0.38 -20.38
CA LEU A 504 -17.38 -1.64 -20.70
C LEU A 504 -17.21 -1.97 -22.19
N LYS A 505 -16.90 -3.23 -22.48
CA LYS A 505 -16.74 -3.74 -23.82
C LYS A 505 -17.81 -4.77 -24.14
N THR A 506 -18.28 -4.76 -25.38
CA THR A 506 -19.26 -5.72 -25.87
C THR A 506 -18.68 -6.53 -27.01
N TRP A 507 -19.09 -7.77 -27.07
CA TRP A 507 -18.78 -8.73 -28.13
C TRP A 507 -20.08 -9.13 -28.84
N THR A 508 -20.07 -9.16 -30.17
CA THR A 508 -21.19 -9.66 -30.95
C THR A 508 -20.84 -11.05 -31.46
N ALA A 509 -21.57 -12.07 -31.00
CA ALA A 509 -21.26 -13.46 -31.27
C ALA A 509 -22.54 -14.32 -31.32
N THR A 510 -22.44 -15.52 -31.88
CA THR A 510 -23.51 -16.52 -31.84
C THR A 510 -23.65 -17.12 -30.45
N GLY A 511 -24.85 -17.59 -30.11
CA GLY A 511 -25.08 -18.26 -28.82
C GLY A 511 -24.14 -19.43 -28.58
N LYS A 512 -23.75 -20.15 -29.67
CA LYS A 512 -22.77 -21.22 -29.60
C LYS A 512 -21.38 -20.72 -29.22
N GLU A 513 -20.86 -19.66 -29.88
CA GLU A 513 -19.54 -19.09 -29.58
C GLU A 513 -19.46 -18.58 -28.14
N ILE A 514 -20.55 -17.96 -27.64
CA ILE A 514 -20.64 -17.46 -26.28
C ILE A 514 -20.56 -18.61 -25.27
N ALA A 515 -21.32 -19.69 -25.51
CA ALA A 515 -21.34 -20.86 -24.65
C ALA A 515 -19.98 -21.59 -24.65
N GLU A 516 -19.33 -21.73 -25.82
CA GLU A 516 -17.99 -22.31 -25.94
C GLU A 516 -16.95 -21.49 -25.17
N MET A 517 -17.00 -20.14 -25.23
CA MET A 517 -16.11 -19.28 -24.45
C MET A 517 -16.38 -19.40 -22.96
N ALA A 518 -17.64 -19.39 -22.53
CA ALA A 518 -18.01 -19.58 -21.12
C ALA A 518 -17.44 -20.89 -20.55
N ALA A 519 -17.56 -21.99 -21.31
CA ALA A 519 -17.08 -23.31 -20.91
C ALA A 519 -15.55 -23.40 -20.90
N ALA A 520 -14.86 -22.73 -21.84
CA ALA A 520 -13.41 -22.76 -21.95
C ALA A 520 -12.69 -21.95 -20.85
N GLY A 521 -13.31 -20.91 -20.30
CA GLY A 521 -12.62 -19.97 -19.43
C GLY A 521 -11.53 -19.16 -20.15
N THR A 522 -10.76 -18.37 -19.41
CA THR A 522 -9.73 -17.47 -19.98
C THR A 522 -8.39 -17.56 -19.23
N ASP A 523 -7.27 -17.34 -19.93
CA ASP A 523 -5.92 -17.16 -19.36
C ASP A 523 -5.43 -15.74 -19.68
N THR A 524 -5.58 -14.82 -18.73
CA THR A 524 -5.30 -13.40 -18.95
C THR A 524 -3.82 -13.03 -18.92
N ARG A 525 -2.92 -13.96 -18.54
CA ARG A 525 -1.49 -13.67 -18.30
C ARG A 525 -0.52 -14.65 -18.97
N ASP A 526 -0.96 -15.52 -19.83
CA ASP A 526 -0.13 -16.60 -20.38
C ASP A 526 0.56 -17.47 -19.30
N THR A 527 -0.12 -17.65 -18.18
CA THR A 527 0.41 -18.40 -17.02
C THR A 527 0.05 -19.88 -17.06
N GLY A 528 -0.85 -20.26 -17.95
CA GLY A 528 -1.49 -21.57 -17.97
C GLY A 528 -2.59 -21.75 -16.92
N VAL A 529 -2.82 -20.71 -16.10
CA VAL A 529 -3.91 -20.68 -15.12
C VAL A 529 -5.16 -20.14 -15.81
N ARG A 530 -6.23 -20.91 -15.78
CA ARG A 530 -7.49 -20.54 -16.41
C ARG A 530 -8.47 -20.00 -15.39
N TYR A 531 -9.15 -18.91 -15.78
CA TYR A 531 -10.20 -18.27 -14.98
C TYR A 531 -11.55 -18.59 -15.56
N PRO A 532 -12.51 -19.06 -14.75
CA PRO A 532 -13.87 -19.32 -15.20
C PRO A 532 -14.67 -18.04 -15.38
N TYR A 533 -15.78 -18.13 -16.09
CA TYR A 533 -16.77 -17.08 -16.22
C TYR A 533 -18.02 -17.36 -15.38
N VAL A 534 -18.64 -16.30 -14.86
CA VAL A 534 -20.08 -16.28 -14.63
C VAL A 534 -20.73 -15.91 -15.95
N TYR A 535 -21.50 -16.82 -16.50
CA TYR A 535 -22.26 -16.65 -17.75
C TYR A 535 -23.72 -16.39 -17.42
N MET A 536 -24.26 -15.28 -17.91
CA MET A 536 -25.62 -14.83 -17.64
C MET A 536 -26.30 -14.43 -18.92
N SER A 537 -27.63 -14.55 -18.98
CA SER A 537 -28.46 -13.96 -20.03
C SER A 537 -29.53 -13.04 -19.43
N ALA A 538 -29.92 -12.01 -20.16
CA ALA A 538 -30.82 -10.97 -19.67
C ALA A 538 -32.23 -11.48 -19.33
N ASP A 539 -32.66 -12.61 -19.89
CA ASP A 539 -33.96 -13.25 -19.65
C ASP A 539 -33.86 -14.61 -18.94
N GLY A 540 -32.66 -15.02 -18.53
CA GLY A 540 -32.39 -16.28 -17.87
C GLY A 540 -32.57 -17.52 -18.75
N GLN A 541 -32.70 -17.35 -20.08
CA GLN A 541 -32.84 -18.46 -21.00
C GLN A 541 -31.52 -18.73 -21.76
N PRO A 542 -31.22 -19.99 -22.06
CA PRO A 542 -30.10 -20.33 -22.93
C PRO A 542 -30.22 -19.62 -24.28
N LEU A 543 -29.12 -19.06 -24.75
CA LEU A 543 -29.07 -18.42 -26.06
C LEU A 543 -29.18 -19.44 -27.20
N ALA A 544 -29.94 -19.12 -28.26
CA ALA A 544 -30.04 -19.99 -29.43
C ALA A 544 -28.68 -20.07 -30.16
N GLU A 545 -28.22 -21.29 -30.49
CA GLU A 545 -26.87 -21.54 -31.00
C GLU A 545 -26.53 -20.71 -32.25
N ASP A 546 -27.49 -20.60 -33.17
CA ASP A 546 -27.30 -19.96 -34.49
C ASP A 546 -27.70 -18.48 -34.54
N GLU A 547 -28.25 -17.93 -33.44
CA GLU A 547 -28.63 -16.51 -33.37
C GLU A 547 -27.48 -15.66 -32.78
N THR A 548 -27.46 -14.39 -33.20
CA THR A 548 -26.39 -13.46 -32.78
C THR A 548 -26.86 -12.56 -31.65
N TYR A 549 -26.03 -12.39 -30.65
CA TYR A 549 -26.29 -11.65 -29.42
C TYR A 549 -25.16 -10.65 -29.14
N THR A 550 -25.50 -9.62 -28.36
CA THR A 550 -24.56 -8.69 -27.80
C THR A 550 -24.22 -9.12 -26.37
N VAL A 551 -22.95 -9.34 -26.07
CA VAL A 551 -22.46 -9.81 -24.79
C VAL A 551 -21.55 -8.76 -24.17
N VAL A 552 -21.78 -8.35 -22.92
CA VAL A 552 -20.77 -7.61 -22.16
C VAL A 552 -19.77 -8.60 -21.61
N ILE A 553 -18.48 -8.35 -21.87
CA ILE A 553 -17.39 -9.29 -21.53
C ILE A 553 -16.30 -8.58 -20.73
N CYS A 554 -15.88 -9.19 -19.62
CA CYS A 554 -14.79 -8.70 -18.78
C CYS A 554 -13.89 -9.85 -18.35
N GLY A 555 -12.58 -9.55 -18.18
CA GLY A 555 -11.61 -10.51 -17.73
C GLY A 555 -11.21 -11.54 -18.78
N ASN A 556 -11.24 -11.14 -20.03
CA ASN A 556 -10.89 -11.95 -21.18
C ASN A 556 -9.38 -12.02 -21.40
N ASP A 557 -8.95 -12.95 -22.25
CA ASP A 557 -7.54 -13.17 -22.61
C ASP A 557 -6.88 -11.90 -23.13
N LYS A 558 -5.58 -11.77 -22.88
CA LYS A 558 -4.77 -10.67 -23.40
C LYS A 558 -4.84 -10.66 -24.95
N GLY A 559 -5.19 -9.48 -25.51
CA GLY A 559 -5.36 -9.33 -26.95
C GLY A 559 -6.72 -9.77 -27.50
N ALA A 560 -7.64 -10.22 -26.64
CA ALA A 560 -9.00 -10.57 -27.07
C ALA A 560 -9.74 -9.40 -27.72
N ASP A 561 -9.45 -8.16 -27.35
CA ASP A 561 -10.02 -6.96 -27.97
C ASP A 561 -9.84 -6.96 -29.48
N GLU A 562 -8.64 -7.31 -29.96
CA GLU A 562 -8.34 -7.40 -31.40
C GLU A 562 -8.87 -8.70 -32.02
N THR A 563 -8.74 -9.82 -31.30
CA THR A 563 -9.09 -11.15 -31.80
C THR A 563 -10.60 -11.35 -31.90
N LEU A 564 -11.36 -10.88 -30.91
CA LEU A 564 -12.82 -10.99 -30.87
C LEU A 564 -13.52 -9.81 -31.55
N GLY A 565 -12.79 -8.72 -31.86
CA GLY A 565 -13.37 -7.51 -32.42
C GLY A 565 -14.32 -6.82 -31.43
N LEU A 566 -13.88 -6.64 -30.19
CA LEU A 566 -14.69 -6.02 -29.14
C LEU A 566 -15.02 -4.57 -29.48
N THR A 567 -16.21 -4.14 -29.12
CA THR A 567 -16.69 -2.76 -29.24
C THR A 567 -16.63 -2.08 -27.89
N ASP A 568 -15.89 -0.97 -27.79
CA ASP A 568 -15.90 -0.11 -26.62
C ASP A 568 -17.21 0.68 -26.57
N THR A 569 -17.94 0.59 -25.46
CA THR A 569 -19.23 1.27 -25.30
C THR A 569 -19.09 2.73 -24.89
N GLY A 570 -17.88 3.15 -24.45
CA GLY A 570 -17.64 4.45 -23.83
C GLY A 570 -18.23 4.59 -22.42
N ILE A 571 -18.86 3.57 -21.87
CA ILE A 571 -19.44 3.58 -20.51
C ILE A 571 -18.34 3.17 -19.53
N VAL A 572 -18.01 4.04 -18.58
CA VAL A 572 -17.08 3.71 -17.50
C VAL A 572 -17.74 2.72 -16.55
N GLY A 573 -17.11 1.57 -16.29
CA GLY A 573 -17.70 0.52 -15.47
C GLY A 573 -18.00 0.95 -14.03
N LEU A 574 -17.16 1.80 -13.44
CA LEU A 574 -17.41 2.37 -12.10
C LEU A 574 -18.68 3.22 -12.07
N ASP A 575 -18.92 4.05 -13.09
CA ASP A 575 -20.12 4.88 -13.16
C ASP A 575 -21.39 4.02 -13.33
N ALA A 576 -21.28 2.96 -14.13
CA ALA A 576 -22.35 1.96 -14.27
C ALA A 576 -22.65 1.27 -12.93
N ALA A 577 -21.63 0.86 -12.21
CA ALA A 577 -21.77 0.23 -10.91
C ALA A 577 -22.40 1.18 -9.88
N LYS A 578 -21.94 2.42 -9.78
CA LYS A 578 -22.50 3.44 -8.88
C LYS A 578 -23.98 3.68 -9.15
N ALA A 579 -24.36 3.88 -10.41
CA ALA A 579 -25.75 4.09 -10.80
C ALA A 579 -26.67 2.91 -10.41
N TYR A 580 -26.19 1.68 -10.59
CA TYR A 580 -26.92 0.49 -10.17
C TYR A 580 -27.04 0.40 -8.65
N LEU A 581 -25.93 0.61 -7.94
CA LEU A 581 -25.87 0.51 -6.48
C LEU A 581 -26.74 1.58 -5.79
N GLU A 582 -26.73 2.82 -6.26
CA GLU A 582 -27.64 3.87 -5.79
C GLU A 582 -29.12 3.50 -5.96
N LYS A 583 -29.45 2.81 -7.06
CA LYS A 583 -30.81 2.37 -7.36
C LYS A 583 -31.26 1.26 -6.40
N VAL A 584 -30.38 0.28 -6.10
CA VAL A 584 -30.74 -0.85 -5.23
C VAL A 584 -30.60 -0.53 -3.75
N GLY A 585 -29.64 0.33 -3.37
CA GLY A 585 -29.40 0.80 -2.00
C GLY A 585 -28.85 -0.24 -1.03
N GLU A 586 -29.12 -1.52 -1.24
CA GLU A 586 -28.68 -2.65 -0.43
C GLU A 586 -28.22 -3.79 -1.34
N VAL A 587 -27.16 -4.48 -0.95
CA VAL A 587 -26.57 -5.61 -1.67
C VAL A 587 -26.45 -6.81 -0.73
N SER A 588 -26.98 -7.94 -1.16
CA SER A 588 -26.93 -9.23 -0.46
C SER A 588 -27.11 -10.36 -1.47
N SER A 589 -26.97 -11.60 -1.05
CA SER A 589 -27.28 -12.76 -1.90
C SER A 589 -28.74 -12.73 -2.39
N ALA A 590 -29.65 -12.15 -1.61
CA ALA A 590 -31.05 -11.99 -2.00
C ALA A 590 -31.28 -10.94 -3.11
N THR A 591 -30.32 -10.03 -3.35
CA THR A 591 -30.38 -9.03 -4.43
C THR A 591 -29.76 -9.53 -5.75
N LEU A 592 -29.10 -10.70 -5.71
CA LEU A 592 -28.60 -11.38 -6.89
C LEU A 592 -29.71 -12.20 -7.55
N ASP A 593 -29.95 -11.94 -8.83
CA ASP A 593 -30.96 -12.70 -9.59
C ASP A 593 -30.34 -13.98 -10.15
N GLU A 594 -30.41 -15.06 -9.38
CA GLU A 594 -29.91 -16.38 -9.79
C GLU A 594 -30.61 -16.93 -11.05
N SER A 595 -31.82 -16.44 -11.37
CA SER A 595 -32.51 -16.90 -12.57
C SER A 595 -31.85 -16.44 -13.87
N LEU A 596 -30.98 -15.43 -13.83
CA LEU A 596 -30.23 -14.93 -14.99
C LEU A 596 -28.97 -15.76 -15.27
N VAL A 597 -28.51 -16.58 -14.32
CA VAL A 597 -27.26 -17.33 -14.42
C VAL A 597 -27.45 -18.62 -15.20
N LEU A 598 -26.69 -18.79 -16.27
CA LEU A 598 -26.68 -19.99 -17.10
C LEU A 598 -25.59 -20.97 -16.66
N SER A 599 -24.40 -20.47 -16.29
CA SER A 599 -23.34 -21.30 -15.70
C SER A 599 -22.40 -20.48 -14.80
N LYS A 600 -21.78 -21.18 -13.85
CA LYS A 600 -20.72 -20.68 -12.98
C LYS A 600 -19.59 -21.71 -13.01
N GLY A 601 -18.36 -21.25 -13.30
CA GLY A 601 -17.23 -22.15 -13.36
C GLY A 601 -17.01 -22.82 -14.72
N PHE A 602 -16.08 -23.77 -14.74
CA PHE A 602 -15.83 -24.61 -15.91
C PHE A 602 -16.95 -25.63 -16.08
N SER A 603 -17.26 -25.98 -17.33
CA SER A 603 -18.14 -27.13 -17.55
C SER A 603 -17.45 -28.40 -17.04
N GLU A 604 -18.11 -29.17 -16.19
CA GLU A 604 -17.69 -30.53 -15.90
C GLU A 604 -17.96 -31.37 -17.17
N ASP A 605 -16.89 -31.70 -17.93
CA ASP A 605 -16.92 -32.72 -18.99
C ASP A 605 -16.61 -34.10 -18.42
#